data_96212e31fdcf6b15d77f3af51a4998f5
#
_entry.id   96212e31fdcf6b15d77f3af51a4998f5
#
_cell.length_a   1.000
_cell.length_b   1.000
_cell.length_c   1.000
_cell.angle_alpha   90.00
_cell.angle_beta   90.00
_cell.angle_gamma   90.00
#
_symmetry.space_group_name_H-M   'P 1'
#
loop_
_entity.id
_entity.type
_entity.pdbx_description
1 polymer ?
#
loop_
_entity_poly.entity_id
_entity_poly.type
_entity_poly.pdbx_seq_one_letter_code
_entity_poly.pdbx_strand_id
1 'polypeptide(L)'
;MAPTPDNLRSIQKVRRTATAFDATTGPTWPIRMRCIDLLRLGKGDTVLDVGCGTGLSFEPLLERVGRQGMLIAFEQSPQMHAQAAQRAQGLRAQGWQIDLQRASAEEVRLPARPDAVLFHYVHDIVRTPHAVANLFAQFAPGTRIAIAGMKYFPWWLAPLNLFAWLKNRPCKVRAHELHRPWSLIEPHLRDFHWKPTQGGMGYVGSGRVKGAGL
;
A
#
# COMPACT_ATOMS: atom_id res chain seq x y z
N MET A 1 10.56 -20.46 -2.54
CA MET A 1 9.79 -20.91 -1.36
C MET A 1 8.31 -21.03 -1.75
N ALA A 2 7.57 -22.02 -1.23
CA ALA A 2 6.13 -22.10 -1.48
C ALA A 2 5.42 -20.94 -0.75
N PRO A 3 4.40 -20.29 -1.38
CA PRO A 3 3.67 -19.20 -0.75
C PRO A 3 3.00 -19.67 0.55
N THR A 4 2.99 -18.82 1.57
CA THR A 4 2.32 -19.13 2.85
C THR A 4 0.80 -19.32 2.63
N PRO A 5 0.10 -20.07 3.51
CA PRO A 5 -1.35 -20.26 3.40
C PRO A 5 -2.15 -18.96 3.33
N ASP A 6 -1.68 -17.89 3.96
CA ASP A 6 -2.35 -16.58 3.94
C ASP A 6 -2.11 -15.85 2.61
N ASN A 7 -0.91 -15.97 2.02
CA ASN A 7 -0.63 -15.47 0.68
C ASN A 7 -1.46 -16.19 -0.39
N LEU A 8 -1.63 -17.51 -0.30
CA LEU A 8 -2.48 -18.25 -1.23
C LEU A 8 -3.94 -17.81 -1.16
N ARG A 9 -4.47 -17.53 0.04
CA ARG A 9 -5.84 -17.03 0.22
C ARG A 9 -6.01 -15.61 -0.34
N SER A 10 -5.04 -14.75 -0.15
CA SER A 10 -5.02 -13.39 -0.71
C SER A 10 -5.03 -13.44 -2.24
N ILE A 11 -4.18 -14.25 -2.84
CA ILE A 11 -4.11 -14.46 -4.30
C ILE A 11 -5.44 -15.00 -4.87
N GLN A 12 -6.06 -16.02 -4.23
CA GLN A 12 -7.32 -16.59 -4.70
C GLN A 12 -8.49 -15.61 -4.65
N LYS A 13 -8.53 -14.74 -3.65
CA LYS A 13 -9.55 -13.70 -3.52
C LYS A 13 -9.45 -12.67 -4.63
N VAL A 14 -8.25 -12.21 -4.91
CA VAL A 14 -7.95 -11.21 -5.94
C VAL A 14 -8.23 -11.74 -7.35
N ARG A 15 -8.07 -13.03 -7.59
CA ARG A 15 -8.33 -13.67 -8.88
C ARG A 15 -9.75 -13.44 -9.42
N ARG A 16 -10.76 -13.34 -8.53
CA ARG A 16 -12.18 -13.16 -8.92
C ARG A 16 -12.56 -11.70 -9.20
N THR A 17 -11.73 -10.74 -8.78
CA THR A 17 -12.06 -9.31 -8.81
C THR A 17 -11.13 -8.47 -9.67
N ALA A 18 -10.03 -9.01 -10.18
CA ALA A 18 -9.00 -8.25 -10.89
C ALA A 18 -9.54 -7.43 -12.08
N THR A 19 -10.44 -8.00 -12.87
CA THR A 19 -11.05 -7.32 -14.03
C THR A 19 -12.07 -6.23 -13.67
N ALA A 20 -12.71 -6.35 -12.50
CA ALA A 20 -13.71 -5.38 -12.03
C ALA A 20 -13.10 -4.39 -10.99
N PHE A 21 -11.85 -4.59 -10.58
CA PHE A 21 -11.24 -3.85 -9.48
C PHE A 21 -11.13 -2.35 -9.79
N ASP A 22 -10.65 -1.99 -10.96
CA ASP A 22 -10.50 -0.60 -11.37
C ASP A 22 -11.85 0.15 -11.41
N ALA A 23 -12.92 -0.52 -11.84
CA ALA A 23 -14.26 0.06 -11.86
C ALA A 23 -14.84 0.34 -10.45
N THR A 24 -14.38 -0.41 -9.43
CA THR A 24 -14.86 -0.27 -8.04
C THR A 24 -14.04 0.73 -7.21
N THR A 25 -12.92 1.24 -7.74
CA THR A 25 -12.01 2.12 -7.00
C THR A 25 -12.36 3.61 -7.08
N GLY A 26 -13.32 4.01 -7.92
CA GLY A 26 -13.75 5.41 -8.05
C GLY A 26 -14.01 6.12 -6.71
N PRO A 27 -14.77 5.55 -5.77
CA PRO A 27 -15.03 6.16 -4.47
C PRO A 27 -13.77 6.33 -3.57
N THR A 28 -12.72 5.56 -3.82
CA THR A 28 -11.46 5.64 -3.04
C THR A 28 -10.39 6.48 -3.72
N TRP A 29 -10.64 6.96 -4.93
CA TRP A 29 -9.69 7.78 -5.69
C TRP A 29 -9.25 9.06 -4.94
N PRO A 30 -10.15 9.87 -4.35
CA PRO A 30 -9.73 11.04 -3.59
C PRO A 30 -8.83 10.69 -2.39
N ILE A 31 -9.05 9.52 -1.75
CA ILE A 31 -8.22 9.04 -0.65
C ILE A 31 -6.84 8.67 -1.16
N ARG A 32 -6.75 8.01 -2.33
CA ARG A 32 -5.48 7.68 -2.99
C ARG A 32 -4.68 8.94 -3.28
N MET A 33 -5.29 9.93 -3.91
CA MET A 33 -4.64 11.20 -4.23
C MET A 33 -4.15 11.90 -2.98
N ARG A 34 -4.98 11.99 -1.93
CA ARG A 34 -4.58 12.55 -0.64
C ARG A 34 -3.42 11.79 0.00
N CYS A 35 -3.40 10.45 -0.09
CA CYS A 35 -2.31 9.63 0.43
C CYS A 35 -1.00 9.91 -0.33
N ILE A 36 -1.07 10.02 -1.66
CA ILE A 36 0.08 10.38 -2.50
C ILE A 36 0.59 11.80 -2.17
N ASP A 37 -0.30 12.76 -1.97
CA ASP A 37 0.08 14.14 -1.61
C ASP A 37 0.81 14.23 -0.26
N LEU A 38 0.46 13.36 0.69
CA LEU A 38 1.18 13.28 1.98
C LEU A 38 2.64 12.82 1.85
N LEU A 39 2.99 12.15 0.77
CA LEU A 39 4.40 11.79 0.49
C LEU A 39 5.27 13.00 0.16
N ARG A 40 4.66 14.13 -0.26
CA ARG A 40 5.38 15.36 -0.64
C ARG A 40 6.53 15.05 -1.59
N LEU A 41 6.22 14.33 -2.67
CA LEU A 41 7.20 13.89 -3.66
C LEU A 41 7.84 15.08 -4.37
N GLY A 42 9.15 15.03 -4.50
CA GLY A 42 9.96 15.96 -5.30
C GLY A 42 10.38 15.36 -6.64
N LYS A 43 10.80 16.22 -7.56
CA LYS A 43 11.38 15.76 -8.83
C LYS A 43 12.69 15.01 -8.58
N GLY A 44 12.84 13.84 -9.19
CA GLY A 44 13.99 12.97 -8.99
C GLY A 44 13.84 11.95 -7.85
N ASP A 45 12.79 12.02 -7.04
CA ASP A 45 12.56 11.03 -5.97
C ASP A 45 12.39 9.62 -6.52
N THR A 46 12.86 8.64 -5.76
CA THR A 46 12.51 7.23 -5.91
C THR A 46 11.34 6.89 -4.99
N VAL A 47 10.21 6.48 -5.56
CA VAL A 47 8.99 6.14 -4.79
C VAL A 47 8.67 4.65 -4.91
N LEU A 48 8.32 4.01 -3.78
CA LEU A 48 7.86 2.63 -3.73
C LEU A 48 6.34 2.57 -3.58
N ASP A 49 5.67 1.85 -4.49
CA ASP A 49 4.24 1.48 -4.36
C ASP A 49 4.15 0.02 -3.87
N VAL A 50 3.82 -0.16 -2.60
CA VAL A 50 3.77 -1.44 -1.91
C VAL A 50 2.48 -2.18 -2.25
N GLY A 51 2.59 -3.39 -2.85
CA GLY A 51 1.41 -4.17 -3.24
C GLY A 51 0.54 -3.38 -4.22
N CYS A 52 1.13 -2.97 -5.33
CA CYS A 52 0.57 -1.97 -6.24
C CYS A 52 -0.75 -2.36 -6.93
N GLY A 53 -1.17 -3.64 -6.80
CA GLY A 53 -2.36 -4.17 -7.45
C GLY A 53 -2.27 -4.05 -8.97
N THR A 54 -3.24 -3.40 -9.59
CA THR A 54 -3.29 -3.16 -11.04
C THR A 54 -2.46 -1.95 -11.50
N GLY A 55 -1.76 -1.25 -10.58
CA GLY A 55 -0.91 -0.10 -10.89
C GLY A 55 -1.65 1.23 -11.03
N LEU A 56 -2.81 1.40 -10.42
CA LEU A 56 -3.60 2.65 -10.49
C LEU A 56 -2.85 3.88 -9.93
N SER A 57 -1.85 3.68 -9.06
CA SER A 57 -1.03 4.77 -8.52
C SER A 57 0.11 5.19 -9.44
N PHE A 58 0.41 4.45 -10.50
CA PHE A 58 1.63 4.66 -11.29
C PHE A 58 1.69 6.06 -11.91
N GLU A 59 0.70 6.43 -12.69
CA GLU A 59 0.67 7.76 -13.32
C GLU A 59 0.78 8.90 -12.31
N PRO A 60 -0.10 8.98 -11.27
CA PRO A 60 -0.01 10.08 -10.31
C PRO A 60 1.29 10.11 -9.50
N LEU A 61 1.96 8.98 -9.27
CA LEU A 61 3.29 8.95 -8.65
C LEU A 61 4.36 9.47 -9.60
N LEU A 62 4.38 8.97 -10.84
CA LEU A 62 5.36 9.35 -11.85
C LEU A 62 5.28 10.83 -12.22
N GLU A 63 4.07 11.39 -12.35
CA GLU A 63 3.89 12.82 -12.60
C GLU A 63 4.53 13.70 -11.52
N ARG A 64 4.50 13.25 -10.25
CA ARG A 64 5.10 13.99 -9.15
C ARG A 64 6.61 13.88 -9.12
N VAL A 65 7.16 12.66 -9.28
CA VAL A 65 8.62 12.46 -9.26
C VAL A 65 9.31 12.93 -10.55
N GLY A 66 8.57 13.04 -11.65
CA GLY A 66 9.07 13.49 -12.94
C GLY A 66 9.96 12.45 -13.64
N ARG A 67 10.49 12.81 -14.81
CA ARG A 67 11.27 11.90 -15.66
C ARG A 67 12.60 11.46 -15.07
N GLN A 68 13.14 12.21 -14.13
CA GLN A 68 14.39 11.90 -13.41
C GLN A 68 14.14 11.00 -12.20
N GLY A 69 12.89 10.88 -11.76
CA GLY A 69 12.49 10.02 -10.65
C GLY A 69 12.22 8.59 -11.10
N MET A 70 12.09 7.70 -10.11
CA MET A 70 11.87 6.27 -10.33
C MET A 70 10.68 5.78 -9.52
N LEU A 71 9.83 4.98 -10.14
CA LEU A 71 8.81 4.19 -9.47
C LEU A 71 9.31 2.76 -9.30
N ILE A 72 9.37 2.29 -8.06
CA ILE A 72 9.53 0.88 -7.73
C ILE A 72 8.17 0.37 -7.30
N ALA A 73 7.76 -0.79 -7.78
CA ALA A 73 6.48 -1.40 -7.42
C ALA A 73 6.61 -2.92 -7.34
N PHE A 74 5.81 -3.55 -6.51
CA PHE A 74 5.69 -5.00 -6.52
C PHE A 74 4.26 -5.45 -6.24
N GLU A 75 3.91 -6.62 -6.77
CA GLU A 75 2.60 -7.26 -6.56
C GLU A 75 2.78 -8.78 -6.59
N GLN A 76 2.21 -9.48 -5.60
CA GLN A 76 2.33 -10.94 -5.51
C GLN A 76 1.31 -11.70 -6.36
N SER A 77 0.12 -11.11 -6.60
CA SER A 77 -0.93 -11.75 -7.39
C SER A 77 -0.58 -11.74 -8.87
N PRO A 78 -0.49 -12.93 -9.53
CA PRO A 78 -0.17 -12.99 -10.95
C PRO A 78 -1.13 -12.18 -11.83
N GLN A 79 -2.42 -12.17 -11.48
CA GLN A 79 -3.46 -11.50 -12.26
C GLN A 79 -3.37 -9.97 -12.13
N MET A 80 -3.18 -9.46 -10.91
CA MET A 80 -2.99 -8.03 -10.68
C MET A 80 -1.67 -7.55 -11.28
N HIS A 81 -0.59 -8.31 -11.07
CA HIS A 81 0.72 -8.00 -11.65
C HIS A 81 0.67 -7.93 -13.18
N ALA A 82 -0.07 -8.83 -13.86
CA ALA A 82 -0.20 -8.80 -15.32
C ALA A 82 -0.82 -7.48 -15.82
N GLN A 83 -1.85 -6.96 -15.14
CA GLN A 83 -2.46 -5.68 -15.47
C GLN A 83 -1.50 -4.51 -15.16
N ALA A 84 -0.81 -4.55 -14.00
CA ALA A 84 0.21 -3.57 -13.67
C ALA A 84 1.36 -3.56 -14.68
N ALA A 85 1.78 -4.75 -15.17
CA ALA A 85 2.82 -4.88 -16.18
C ALA A 85 2.42 -4.28 -17.53
N GLN A 86 1.18 -4.48 -17.95
CA GLN A 86 0.66 -3.85 -19.18
C GLN A 86 0.66 -2.32 -19.05
N ARG A 87 0.21 -1.79 -17.91
CA ARG A 87 0.23 -0.35 -17.63
C ARG A 87 1.66 0.20 -17.58
N ALA A 88 2.55 -0.51 -16.87
CA ALA A 88 3.97 -0.14 -16.78
C ALA A 88 4.66 -0.14 -18.15
N GLN A 89 4.32 -1.09 -19.04
CA GLN A 89 4.86 -1.14 -20.40
C GLN A 89 4.48 0.12 -21.19
N GLY A 90 3.23 0.53 -21.16
CA GLY A 90 2.78 1.76 -21.81
C GLY A 90 3.47 3.02 -21.28
N LEU A 91 3.68 3.09 -19.97
CA LEU A 91 4.37 4.21 -19.33
C LEU A 91 5.88 4.21 -19.63
N ARG A 92 6.54 3.05 -19.64
CA ARG A 92 7.94 2.92 -20.05
C ARG A 92 8.16 3.35 -21.50
N ALA A 93 7.25 3.00 -22.42
CA ALA A 93 7.29 3.45 -23.81
C ALA A 93 7.21 4.99 -23.94
N GLN A 94 6.60 5.66 -22.96
CA GLN A 94 6.59 7.12 -22.84
C GLN A 94 7.83 7.68 -22.16
N GLY A 95 8.83 6.85 -21.78
CA GLY A 95 10.09 7.25 -21.16
C GLY A 95 10.05 7.38 -19.63
N TRP A 96 9.04 6.81 -18.93
CA TRP A 96 9.04 6.77 -17.48
C TRP A 96 9.91 5.63 -16.92
N GLN A 97 10.55 5.88 -15.78
CA GLN A 97 11.38 4.90 -15.10
C GLN A 97 10.54 4.11 -14.09
N ILE A 98 10.34 2.83 -14.36
CA ILE A 98 9.53 1.92 -13.52
C ILE A 98 10.28 0.62 -13.35
N ASP A 99 10.50 0.17 -12.11
CA ASP A 99 10.84 -1.21 -11.74
C ASP A 99 9.58 -1.86 -11.17
N LEU A 100 9.09 -2.91 -11.83
CA LEU A 100 7.92 -3.67 -11.39
C LEU A 100 8.31 -5.13 -11.19
N GLN A 101 8.14 -5.65 -9.98
CA GLN A 101 8.50 -6.99 -9.59
C GLN A 101 7.26 -7.82 -9.24
N ARG A 102 7.26 -9.11 -9.62
CA ARG A 102 6.30 -10.07 -9.10
C ARG A 102 6.89 -10.76 -7.87
N ALA A 103 6.60 -10.24 -6.71
CA ALA A 103 7.13 -10.70 -5.43
C ALA A 103 6.14 -10.50 -4.29
N SER A 104 6.31 -11.26 -3.22
CA SER A 104 5.66 -10.99 -1.93
C SER A 104 6.43 -9.92 -1.15
N ALA A 105 5.74 -9.26 -0.21
CA ALA A 105 6.37 -8.25 0.65
C ALA A 105 7.45 -8.84 1.58
N GLU A 106 7.35 -10.14 1.87
CA GLU A 106 8.32 -10.88 2.69
C GLU A 106 9.63 -11.17 1.95
N GLU A 107 9.59 -11.22 0.61
CA GLU A 107 10.71 -11.70 -0.21
C GLU A 107 11.28 -10.64 -1.15
N VAL A 108 10.52 -9.57 -1.43
CA VAL A 108 10.94 -8.52 -2.36
C VAL A 108 12.31 -7.95 -1.99
N ARG A 109 13.14 -7.69 -3.02
CA ARG A 109 14.40 -6.96 -2.91
C ARG A 109 14.33 -5.73 -3.78
N LEU A 110 14.45 -4.58 -3.15
CA LEU A 110 14.34 -3.29 -3.84
C LEU A 110 15.66 -3.00 -4.57
N PRO A 111 15.60 -2.54 -5.83
CA PRO A 111 16.80 -2.20 -6.60
C PRO A 111 17.51 -0.95 -6.09
N ALA A 112 16.77 -0.09 -5.37
CA ALA A 112 17.27 1.13 -4.74
C ALA A 112 16.52 1.43 -3.45
N ARG A 113 17.11 2.22 -2.55
CA ARG A 113 16.42 2.72 -1.35
C ARG A 113 15.41 3.79 -1.75
N PRO A 114 14.13 3.66 -1.39
CA PRO A 114 13.12 4.66 -1.73
C PRO A 114 13.23 5.91 -0.83
N ASP A 115 13.00 7.08 -1.42
CA ASP A 115 12.82 8.35 -0.71
C ASP A 115 11.43 8.44 -0.07
N ALA A 116 10.47 7.76 -0.68
CA ALA A 116 9.08 7.73 -0.24
C ALA A 116 8.41 6.38 -0.50
N VAL A 117 7.47 5.97 0.37
CA VAL A 117 6.77 4.69 0.29
C VAL A 117 5.27 4.89 0.47
N LEU A 118 4.49 4.36 -0.45
CA LEU A 118 3.04 4.34 -0.44
C LEU A 118 2.52 2.97 0.01
N PHE A 119 1.73 2.95 1.09
CA PHE A 119 0.93 1.81 1.54
C PHE A 119 -0.55 2.14 1.31
N HIS A 120 -1.12 1.69 0.19
CA HIS A 120 -2.50 2.04 -0.15
C HIS A 120 -3.40 0.81 -0.20
N TYR A 121 -4.23 0.62 0.84
CA TYR A 121 -5.16 -0.52 1.02
C TYR A 121 -4.48 -1.89 1.02
N VAL A 122 -3.27 -1.97 1.52
CA VAL A 122 -2.45 -3.20 1.64
C VAL A 122 -2.52 -3.77 3.06
N HIS A 123 -3.74 -4.04 3.52
CA HIS A 123 -4.00 -4.49 4.90
C HIS A 123 -3.23 -5.74 5.29
N ASP A 124 -3.08 -6.68 4.36
CA ASP A 124 -2.39 -7.95 4.59
C ASP A 124 -0.91 -7.71 4.88
N ILE A 125 -0.27 -6.81 4.12
CA ILE A 125 1.16 -6.50 4.24
C ILE A 125 1.45 -5.76 5.55
N VAL A 126 0.69 -4.69 5.85
CA VAL A 126 0.94 -3.84 7.03
C VAL A 126 0.70 -4.56 8.37
N ARG A 127 0.14 -5.76 8.32
CA ARG A 127 -0.20 -6.60 9.48
C ARG A 127 0.60 -7.91 9.54
N THR A 128 1.50 -8.12 8.60
CA THR A 128 2.38 -9.28 8.55
C THR A 128 3.76 -8.87 9.08
N PRO A 129 4.18 -9.34 10.28
CA PRO A 129 5.44 -8.90 10.89
C PRO A 129 6.66 -9.12 10.00
N HIS A 130 6.74 -10.26 9.31
CA HIS A 130 7.85 -10.57 8.41
C HIS A 130 7.89 -9.63 7.19
N ALA A 131 6.73 -9.27 6.63
CA ALA A 131 6.63 -8.31 5.52
C ALA A 131 7.11 -6.92 5.96
N VAL A 132 6.63 -6.44 7.12
CA VAL A 132 7.05 -5.15 7.68
C VAL A 132 8.55 -5.15 7.97
N ALA A 133 9.07 -6.20 8.62
CA ALA A 133 10.50 -6.31 8.91
C ALA A 133 11.36 -6.30 7.64
N ASN A 134 10.99 -7.09 6.60
CA ASN A 134 11.71 -7.12 5.33
C ASN A 134 11.71 -5.76 4.63
N LEU A 135 10.56 -5.08 4.58
CA LEU A 135 10.45 -3.77 3.92
C LEU A 135 11.25 -2.70 4.66
N PHE A 136 11.05 -2.57 5.98
CA PHE A 136 11.71 -1.53 6.77
C PHE A 136 13.22 -1.71 6.88
N ALA A 137 13.75 -2.92 6.76
CA ALA A 137 15.19 -3.18 6.66
C ALA A 137 15.83 -2.56 5.40
N GLN A 138 15.03 -2.27 4.37
CA GLN A 138 15.49 -1.70 3.11
C GLN A 138 15.27 -0.18 3.01
N PHE A 139 14.60 0.44 3.99
CA PHE A 139 14.33 1.87 4.00
C PHE A 139 15.46 2.65 4.70
N ALA A 140 15.74 3.84 4.22
CA ALA A 140 16.68 4.75 4.86
C ALA A 140 15.99 5.55 6.00
N PRO A 141 16.74 6.00 7.02
CA PRO A 141 16.24 7.01 7.95
C PRO A 141 15.74 8.24 7.20
N GLY A 142 14.56 8.74 7.59
CA GLY A 142 13.94 9.88 6.94
C GLY A 142 13.06 9.56 5.73
N THR A 143 13.08 8.31 5.21
CA THR A 143 12.14 7.87 4.16
C THR A 143 10.71 8.25 4.55
N ARG A 144 9.99 8.91 3.65
CA ARG A 144 8.62 9.40 3.87
C ARG A 144 7.63 8.26 3.65
N ILE A 145 6.75 8.06 4.59
CA ILE A 145 5.73 7.02 4.53
C ILE A 145 4.36 7.67 4.44
N ALA A 146 3.53 7.22 3.52
CA ALA A 146 2.10 7.50 3.54
C ALA A 146 1.32 6.18 3.52
N ILE A 147 0.27 6.12 4.32
CA ILE A 147 -0.55 4.93 4.48
C ILE A 147 -2.03 5.29 4.43
N ALA A 148 -2.81 4.52 3.69
CA ALA A 148 -4.27 4.60 3.70
C ALA A 148 -4.88 3.21 3.75
N GLY A 149 -6.01 3.10 4.43
CA GLY A 149 -6.69 1.83 4.54
C GLY A 149 -8.01 1.93 5.27
N MET A 150 -8.61 0.76 5.54
CA MET A 150 -9.84 0.66 6.32
C MET A 150 -9.52 0.40 7.80
N LYS A 151 -10.39 0.91 8.67
CA LYS A 151 -10.40 0.63 10.09
C LYS A 151 -11.85 0.44 10.56
N TYR A 152 -12.05 -0.16 11.72
CA TYR A 152 -13.38 -0.18 12.34
C TYR A 152 -13.77 1.18 12.92
N PHE A 153 -15.09 1.39 12.98
CA PHE A 153 -15.64 2.47 13.77
C PHE A 153 -15.25 2.30 15.25
N PRO A 154 -15.20 3.39 15.99
CA PRO A 154 -15.10 3.34 17.43
C PRO A 154 -16.17 2.40 18.05
N TRP A 155 -15.87 1.79 19.20
CA TRP A 155 -16.69 0.76 19.82
C TRP A 155 -18.15 1.20 20.10
N TRP A 156 -18.38 2.50 20.34
CA TRP A 156 -19.75 3.05 20.54
C TRP A 156 -20.62 3.03 19.27
N LEU A 157 -20.05 2.75 18.13
CA LEU A 157 -20.73 2.52 16.85
C LEU A 157 -20.72 1.03 16.47
N ALA A 158 -20.71 0.15 17.47
CA ALA A 158 -20.69 -1.31 17.30
C ALA A 158 -21.75 -1.86 16.32
N PRO A 159 -23.00 -1.36 16.27
CA PRO A 159 -23.99 -1.79 15.28
C PRO A 159 -23.53 -1.54 13.83
N LEU A 160 -22.83 -0.42 13.57
CA LEU A 160 -22.27 -0.12 12.24
C LEU A 160 -21.08 -1.02 11.92
N ASN A 161 -20.31 -1.44 12.92
CA ASN A 161 -19.26 -2.43 12.75
C ASN A 161 -19.81 -3.81 12.38
N LEU A 162 -20.96 -4.20 12.91
CA LEU A 162 -21.65 -5.43 12.53
C LEU A 162 -22.08 -5.37 11.06
N PHE A 163 -22.63 -4.26 10.60
CA PHE A 163 -22.99 -4.05 9.19
C PHE A 163 -21.75 -4.06 8.29
N ALA A 164 -20.68 -3.36 8.68
CA ALA A 164 -19.41 -3.36 7.96
C ALA A 164 -18.80 -4.78 7.91
N TRP A 165 -18.90 -5.55 8.99
CA TRP A 165 -18.45 -6.94 9.06
C TRP A 165 -19.26 -7.86 8.14
N LEU A 166 -20.59 -7.74 8.14
CA LEU A 166 -21.47 -8.50 7.26
C LEU A 166 -21.20 -8.22 5.79
N LYS A 167 -21.02 -6.95 5.42
CA LYS A 167 -20.71 -6.51 4.05
C LYS A 167 -19.32 -6.97 3.61
N ASN A 168 -18.34 -7.03 4.52
CA ASN A 168 -16.96 -7.39 4.25
C ASN A 168 -16.63 -8.85 4.64
N ARG A 169 -17.62 -9.68 4.91
CA ARG A 169 -17.45 -11.09 5.26
C ARG A 169 -16.47 -11.90 4.38
N PRO A 170 -16.32 -11.59 3.07
CA PRO A 170 -15.30 -12.23 2.25
C PRO A 170 -13.86 -11.89 2.68
N CYS A 171 -13.66 -10.77 3.40
CA CYS A 171 -12.37 -10.37 3.94
C CYS A 171 -12.28 -10.85 5.39
N LYS A 172 -11.73 -12.03 5.64
CA LYS A 172 -11.50 -12.57 7.01
C LYS A 172 -10.46 -11.73 7.75
N VAL A 173 -10.85 -10.53 8.17
CA VAL A 173 -10.03 -9.67 9.02
C VAL A 173 -10.48 -9.90 10.46
N ARG A 174 -9.56 -10.22 11.35
CA ARG A 174 -9.87 -10.35 12.78
C ARG A 174 -10.23 -8.97 13.32
N ALA A 175 -11.41 -8.88 13.98
CA ALA A 175 -12.00 -7.60 14.39
C ALA A 175 -11.06 -6.71 15.23
N HIS A 176 -10.28 -7.29 16.16
CA HIS A 176 -9.37 -6.54 17.02
C HIS A 176 -8.19 -5.88 16.27
N GLU A 177 -7.84 -6.39 15.11
CA GLU A 177 -6.70 -5.90 14.33
C GLU A 177 -7.01 -4.65 13.51
N LEU A 178 -8.30 -4.31 13.32
CA LEU A 178 -8.72 -3.10 12.60
C LEU A 178 -8.88 -1.87 13.49
N HIS A 179 -8.66 -1.97 14.81
CA HIS A 179 -8.63 -0.79 15.68
C HIS A 179 -7.41 0.10 15.41
N ARG A 180 -6.24 -0.52 15.21
CA ARG A 180 -4.98 0.17 14.89
C ARG A 180 -4.24 -0.60 13.79
N PRO A 181 -4.73 -0.56 12.53
CA PRO A 181 -4.16 -1.35 11.45
C PRO A 181 -2.71 -1.00 11.10
N TRP A 182 -2.22 0.16 11.57
CA TRP A 182 -0.84 0.63 11.44
C TRP A 182 0.08 0.24 12.60
N SER A 183 -0.40 -0.56 13.55
CA SER A 183 0.33 -0.85 14.83
C SER A 183 1.72 -1.47 14.63
N LEU A 184 1.94 -2.24 13.56
CA LEU A 184 3.26 -2.80 13.25
C LEU A 184 4.20 -1.80 12.55
N ILE A 185 3.65 -0.79 11.88
CA ILE A 185 4.43 0.23 11.16
C ILE A 185 4.81 1.38 12.09
N GLU A 186 3.89 1.81 12.95
CA GLU A 186 4.05 2.98 13.83
C GLU A 186 5.35 2.97 14.67
N PRO A 187 5.81 1.83 15.25
CA PRO A 187 7.06 1.80 16.00
C PRO A 187 8.30 2.20 15.18
N HIS A 188 8.27 2.00 13.87
CA HIS A 188 9.35 2.34 12.95
C HIS A 188 9.33 3.80 12.52
N LEU A 189 8.26 4.56 12.85
CA LEU A 189 8.06 5.91 12.36
C LEU A 189 8.24 6.95 13.46
N ARG A 190 8.84 8.10 13.10
CA ARG A 190 8.75 9.37 13.83
C ARG A 190 7.69 10.26 13.19
N ASP A 191 7.13 11.18 13.96
CA ASP A 191 6.14 12.18 13.52
C ASP A 191 4.91 11.53 12.86
N PHE A 192 4.55 10.31 13.29
CA PHE A 192 3.41 9.62 12.72
C PHE A 192 2.11 10.28 13.17
N HIS A 193 1.32 10.68 12.19
CA HIS A 193 -0.02 11.22 12.42
C HIS A 193 -0.99 10.63 11.41
N TRP A 194 -2.25 10.51 11.81
CA TRP A 194 -3.30 9.99 10.94
C TRP A 194 -4.62 10.76 11.13
N LYS A 195 -5.48 10.71 10.11
CA LYS A 195 -6.82 11.29 10.13
C LYS A 195 -7.84 10.26 9.65
N PRO A 196 -9.06 10.26 10.22
CA PRO A 196 -10.13 9.41 9.73
C PRO A 196 -10.59 9.85 8.33
N THR A 197 -11.08 8.88 7.57
CA THR A 197 -11.72 9.07 6.26
C THR A 197 -13.01 8.26 6.19
N GLN A 198 -13.83 8.46 5.17
CA GLN A 198 -15.06 7.68 4.94
C GLN A 198 -15.97 7.58 6.18
N GLY A 199 -16.23 8.73 6.85
CA GLY A 199 -17.07 8.73 8.05
C GLY A 199 -16.50 7.93 9.24
N GLY A 200 -15.19 7.66 9.24
CA GLY A 200 -14.50 6.92 10.29
C GLY A 200 -14.19 5.45 9.97
N MET A 201 -14.66 4.91 8.83
CA MET A 201 -14.33 3.55 8.38
C MET A 201 -12.96 3.44 7.70
N GLY A 202 -12.35 4.56 7.35
CA GLY A 202 -11.04 4.62 6.74
C GLY A 202 -10.08 5.47 7.55
N TYR A 203 -8.83 5.44 7.15
CA TYR A 203 -7.79 6.32 7.66
C TYR A 203 -6.79 6.68 6.56
N VAL A 204 -6.14 7.81 6.73
CA VAL A 204 -4.96 8.22 5.99
C VAL A 204 -3.95 8.77 6.98
N GLY A 205 -2.69 8.37 6.86
CA GLY A 205 -1.64 8.80 7.77
C GLY A 205 -0.31 8.95 7.06
N SER A 206 0.63 9.63 7.72
CA SER A 206 1.99 9.78 7.24
C SER A 206 2.98 9.91 8.40
N GLY A 207 4.24 9.62 8.11
CA GLY A 207 5.36 9.72 9.04
C GLY A 207 6.68 9.58 8.30
N ARG A 208 7.78 9.53 9.05
CA ARG A 208 9.12 9.31 8.50
C ARG A 208 9.79 8.17 9.24
N VAL A 209 10.55 7.35 8.50
CA VAL A 209 11.33 6.26 9.09
C VAL A 209 12.32 6.83 10.13
N LYS A 210 12.35 6.23 11.31
CA LYS A 210 13.30 6.58 12.37
C LYS A 210 14.74 6.30 11.92
N GLY A 211 15.69 7.10 12.40
CA GLY A 211 17.09 6.69 12.40
C GLY A 211 17.27 5.48 13.32
N ALA A 212 18.26 4.63 13.04
CA ALA A 212 18.75 3.69 14.03
C ALA A 212 19.11 4.53 15.28
N GLY A 213 18.43 4.31 16.39
CA GLY A 213 18.80 4.99 17.64
C GLY A 213 20.26 4.63 17.98
N LEU A 214 21.04 5.67 18.23
CA LEU A 214 22.31 5.55 18.93
C LEU A 214 22.04 5.03 20.34
#